data_99617821157df70c0e2638c4df48374b
#
_entry.id   99617821157df70c0e2638c4df48374b
#
_cell.length_a   1.000
_cell.length_b   1.000
_cell.length_c   1.000
_cell.angle_alpha   90.00
_cell.angle_beta   90.00
_cell.angle_gamma   90.00
#
_symmetry.space_group_name_H-M   'P 1'
#
loop_
_entity.id
_entity.type
_entity.pdbx_description
1 polymer ?
#
loop_
_entity_poly.entity_id
_entity_poly.type
_entity_poly.pdbx_seq_one_letter_code
_entity_poly.pdbx_strand_id
1 'polypeptide(L)' 'MASCYILHSSSLDKFYIGATRHKTHIRTLKHNSAFYGPSFTSKVNDWKVLLEIPCSSFEQALKIEKHIKKMNLA' A
#
# COMPACT_ATOMS: atom_id res chain seq x y z
N MET A 1 -2.39 -11.12 10.46
CA MET A 1 -2.25 -11.74 9.14
C MET A 1 -1.62 -10.74 8.20
N ALA A 2 -0.64 -11.16 7.43
CA ALA A 2 0.06 -10.28 6.51
C ALA A 2 -0.68 -10.17 5.18
N SER A 3 -0.44 -9.07 4.47
CA SER A 3 -0.97 -8.91 3.11
C SER A 3 -0.10 -7.95 2.32
N CYS A 4 -0.16 -8.10 0.99
CA CYS A 4 0.34 -7.12 0.04
C CYS A 4 -0.87 -6.34 -0.45
N TYR A 5 -0.73 -5.03 -0.59
CA TYR A 5 -1.86 -4.20 -0.97
C TYR A 5 -1.45 -3.16 -2.01
N ILE A 6 -2.43 -2.74 -2.79
CA ILE A 6 -2.26 -1.66 -3.76
C ILE A 6 -3.27 -0.58 -3.42
N LEU A 7 -2.78 0.64 -3.21
CA LEU A 7 -3.61 1.81 -2.99
C LEU A 7 -3.62 2.66 -4.26
N HIS A 8 -4.70 3.41 -4.44
CA HIS A 8 -4.82 4.36 -5.53
C HIS A 8 -5.30 5.69 -4.99
N SER A 9 -4.72 6.77 -5.48
CA SER A 9 -5.15 8.13 -5.18
C SER A 9 -5.74 8.74 -6.44
N SER A 10 -6.99 9.16 -6.36
CA SER A 10 -7.65 9.84 -7.49
C SER A 10 -7.03 11.21 -7.76
N SER A 11 -6.62 11.92 -6.69
CA SER A 11 -6.01 13.25 -6.83
C SER A 11 -4.71 13.21 -7.61
N LEU A 12 -3.88 12.20 -7.31
CA LEU A 12 -2.57 12.06 -7.97
C LEU A 12 -2.62 11.17 -9.20
N ASP A 13 -3.67 10.34 -9.31
CA ASP A 13 -3.76 9.27 -10.31
C ASP A 13 -2.50 8.40 -10.26
N LYS A 14 -2.15 7.99 -9.06
CA LYS A 14 -0.96 7.19 -8.78
C LYS A 14 -1.30 5.99 -7.92
N PHE A 15 -0.45 4.99 -8.00
CA PHE A 15 -0.57 3.77 -7.20
C PHE A 15 0.53 3.71 -6.16
N TYR A 16 0.22 3.09 -5.04
CA TYR A 16 1.20 2.77 -4.02
C TYR A 16 1.08 1.30 -3.66
N ILE A 17 2.19 0.58 -3.68
CA ILE A 17 2.21 -0.84 -3.39
C ILE A 17 2.99 -1.05 -2.10
N GLY A 18 2.41 -1.79 -1.17
CA GLY A 18 3.05 -2.04 0.11
C GLY A 18 2.75 -3.41 0.66
N ALA A 19 3.43 -3.74 1.74
CA ALA A 19 3.21 -4.97 2.50
C ALA A 19 2.99 -4.60 3.97
N THR A 20 2.15 -5.36 4.66
CA THR A 20 1.83 -5.08 6.04
C THR A 20 1.62 -6.37 6.83
N ARG A 21 1.95 -6.32 8.13
CA ARG A 21 1.57 -7.35 9.10
C ARG A 21 0.23 -7.07 9.74
N HIS A 22 -0.32 -5.87 9.48
CA HIS A 22 -1.57 -5.40 10.05
C HIS A 22 -2.67 -5.44 9.01
N LYS A 23 -3.88 -5.09 9.40
CA LYS A 23 -4.99 -4.98 8.45
C LYS A 23 -4.72 -3.85 7.47
N THR A 24 -5.02 -4.09 6.20
CA THR A 24 -4.75 -3.13 5.14
C THR A 24 -5.45 -1.79 5.36
N HIS A 25 -6.69 -1.79 5.86
CA HIS A 25 -7.41 -0.54 6.07
C HIS A 25 -6.74 0.33 7.14
N ILE A 26 -6.07 -0.26 8.14
CA ILE A 26 -5.33 0.49 9.15
C ILE A 26 -4.13 1.18 8.52
N ARG A 27 -3.43 0.48 7.64
CA ARG A 27 -2.31 1.08 6.90
C ARG A 27 -2.78 2.21 6.01
N THR A 28 -3.94 2.03 5.37
CA THR A 28 -4.52 3.07 4.52
C THR A 28 -4.85 4.33 5.32
N LEU A 29 -5.41 4.17 6.51
CA LEU A 29 -5.68 5.30 7.40
C LEU A 29 -4.39 6.02 7.78
N LYS A 30 -3.32 5.28 8.06
CA LYS A 30 -2.03 5.87 8.39
C LYS A 30 -1.45 6.67 7.22
N HIS A 31 -1.56 6.15 6.01
CA HIS A 31 -1.11 6.88 4.82
C HIS A 31 -1.92 8.16 4.63
N ASN A 32 -3.24 8.09 4.78
CA ASN A 32 -4.10 9.25 4.59
C ASN A 32 -3.94 10.31 5.69
N SER A 33 -3.49 9.91 6.87
CA SER A 33 -3.26 10.84 7.98
C SER A 33 -1.84 11.39 8.01
N ALA A 34 -1.01 11.06 7.01
CA ALA A 34 0.39 11.44 6.95
C ALA A 34 1.18 10.92 8.17
N PHE A 35 0.75 9.77 8.73
CA PHE A 35 1.37 9.18 9.91
C PHE A 35 2.87 8.99 9.76
N TYR A 36 3.30 8.66 8.54
CA TYR A 36 4.71 8.36 8.25
C TYR A 36 5.56 9.61 8.00
N GLY A 37 4.98 10.80 8.20
CA GLY A 37 5.70 12.05 7.96
C GLY A 37 5.87 12.34 6.47
N PRO A 38 6.84 13.18 6.08
CA PRO A 38 7.07 13.53 4.69
C PRO A 38 7.43 12.29 3.87
N SER A 39 6.49 11.82 3.06
CA SER A 39 6.68 10.63 2.23
C SER A 39 5.81 10.78 0.99
N PHE A 40 5.94 9.83 0.06
CA PHE A 40 5.13 9.84 -1.14
C PHE A 40 3.63 9.87 -0.82
N THR A 41 3.20 9.04 0.14
CA THR A 41 1.78 8.93 0.46
C THR A 41 1.23 10.12 1.26
N SER A 42 2.10 10.95 1.84
CA SER A 42 1.65 12.11 2.62
C SER A 42 1.23 13.30 1.75
N LYS A 43 1.43 13.23 0.45
CA LYS A 43 1.07 14.31 -0.47
C LYS A 43 -0.43 14.52 -0.59
N VAL A 44 -1.22 13.47 -0.35
CA VAL A 44 -2.67 13.51 -0.41
C VAL A 44 -3.25 12.65 0.70
N ASN A 45 -4.56 12.75 0.89
CA ASN A 45 -5.25 11.97 1.92
C ASN A 45 -6.44 11.18 1.37
N ASP A 46 -6.40 10.83 0.10
CA ASP A 46 -7.51 10.14 -0.57
C ASP A 46 -7.12 8.73 -1.05
N TRP A 47 -6.14 8.11 -0.41
CA TRP A 47 -5.74 6.76 -0.75
C TRP A 47 -6.87 5.77 -0.47
N LYS A 48 -7.14 4.90 -1.43
CA LYS A 48 -8.14 3.85 -1.31
C LYS A 48 -7.52 2.52 -1.67
N VAL A 49 -7.97 1.46 -1.00
CA VAL A 49 -7.51 0.10 -1.31
C VAL A 49 -8.09 -0.31 -2.66
N LEU A 50 -7.21 -0.55 -3.61
CA LEU A 50 -7.59 -1.04 -4.93
C LEU A 50 -7.57 -2.57 -4.94
N LEU A 51 -6.57 -3.17 -4.31
CA LEU A 51 -6.39 -4.61 -4.27
C LEU A 51 -5.70 -4.99 -2.98
N GLU A 52 -6.13 -6.10 -2.39
CA GLU A 52 -5.48 -6.67 -1.23
C GLU A 52 -5.24 -8.15 -1.48
N ILE A 53 -4.01 -8.60 -1.27
CA ILE A 53 -3.61 -9.99 -1.44
C ILE A 53 -3.23 -10.54 -0.07
N PRO A 54 -4.11 -11.35 0.56
CA PRO A 54 -3.77 -11.96 1.84
C PRO A 54 -2.61 -12.93 1.68
N CYS A 55 -1.70 -12.93 2.64
CA CYS A 55 -0.50 -13.74 2.60
C CYS A 55 -0.37 -14.54 3.88
N SER A 56 0.28 -15.70 3.81
CA SER A 56 0.51 -16.54 4.97
C SER A 56 1.61 -15.99 5.87
N SER A 57 2.48 -15.15 5.34
CA SER A 57 3.56 -14.53 6.11
C SER A 57 3.89 -13.15 5.55
N PHE A 58 4.56 -12.35 6.38
CA PHE A 58 5.02 -11.04 5.94
C PHE A 58 6.10 -11.17 4.85
N GLU A 59 6.93 -12.21 4.94
CA GLU A 59 7.94 -12.45 3.92
C GLU A 59 7.31 -12.68 2.55
N GLN A 60 6.21 -13.43 2.50
CA GLN A 60 5.48 -13.65 1.27
C GLN A 60 4.92 -12.33 0.73
N ALA A 61 4.37 -11.49 1.62
CA ALA A 61 3.83 -10.19 1.23
C ALA A 61 4.92 -9.31 0.62
N LEU A 62 6.12 -9.31 1.22
CA LEU A 62 7.25 -8.54 0.70
C LEU A 62 7.69 -9.03 -0.67
N LYS A 63 7.68 -10.34 -0.90
CA LYS A 63 8.04 -10.91 -2.20
C LYS A 63 7.05 -10.50 -3.27
N ILE A 64 5.76 -10.52 -2.95
CA ILE A 64 4.72 -10.10 -3.87
C ILE A 64 4.83 -8.61 -4.17
N GLU A 65 5.06 -7.79 -3.14
CA GLU A 65 5.26 -6.36 -3.32
C GLU A 65 6.40 -6.08 -4.28
N LYS A 66 7.53 -6.74 -4.06
CA LYS A 66 8.71 -6.57 -4.91
C LYS A 66 8.42 -6.98 -6.36
N HIS A 67 7.69 -8.09 -6.53
CA HIS A 67 7.33 -8.58 -7.85
C HIS A 67 6.43 -7.58 -8.59
N ILE A 68 5.42 -7.06 -7.91
CA ILE A 68 4.48 -6.10 -8.50
C ILE A 68 5.19 -4.81 -8.89
N LYS A 69 6.11 -4.33 -8.04
CA LYS A 69 6.87 -3.12 -8.33
C LYS A 69 7.72 -3.27 -9.60
N LYS A 70 8.20 -4.47 -9.88
CA LYS A 70 8.94 -4.74 -11.12
C LYS A 70 8.06 -4.64 -12.35
N MET A 71 6.74 -4.79 -12.20
CA MET A 71 5.81 -4.72 -13.32
C MET A 71 5.49 -3.28 -13.74
N ASN A 72 5.98 -2.31 -12.99
CA ASN A 72 5.88 -0.88 -13.33
C ASN A 72 4.44 -0.43 -13.53
N LEU A 73 3.61 -0.58 -12.50
CA LEU A 73 2.19 -0.21 -12.56
C LEU A 73 1.96 1.30 -12.52
N ALA A 74 2.95 2.06 -12.18
CA ALA A 74 2.79 3.51 -12.04
C ALA A 74 2.68 4.22 -13.38
#